data_0eccf64dfc9fde699e0b094643c69984
#
_entry.id   0eccf64dfc9fde699e0b094643c69984
#
_cell.length_a   1.000
_cell.length_b   1.000
_cell.length_c   1.000
_cell.angle_alpha   90.00
_cell.angle_beta   90.00
_cell.angle_gamma   90.00
#
_symmetry.space_group_name_H-M   'P 1'
#
loop_
_entity.id
_entity.type
_entity.pdbx_description
1 polymer ?
#
loop_
_entity_poly.entity_id
_entity_poly.type
_entity_poly.pdbx_seq_one_letter_code
_entity_poly.pdbx_strand_id
1 'polypeptide(L)'
;MYRKEIISYIISICFVLVACVLHALEFYNCIDFPVNTIVLALYTFVIFIWMHNMMNRVLRSSIVTRFRIIGLLLICYLTVRTVKYEILIENEDAVRLIRNLYFVFPLVLILLVFLTSLHVGKSERENINKYWNLLWIPTCVTSVLILTNNYHELVFSVDPNVRGIDMYGPVFYFVIIYIGLLSLLTLVFTMMPSFKNRRLASVILPILILLTWGVYTFLYMIGWGPFEYFKIIFKSAEFNILMVVLFIESLVFMRLLPSNRGYESFLQLSSLNIGIVDSNGKMIFRPKRYRDIDYSLVEDSFSNPILINEDTLLESANIKGGKSFWFVDFTDFNNLKRKLIDMSEDMLSENELLKAKSTLEKDMVMVEEQKEIREHIHMKLRPQFDQLKYILLNLPEDEEMFEIKLKHACFLDVYIKRYSNLFLITKNKKTLNLAELKLAFCESLDYLKLSNVNTSIN
;
A
#
# COMPACT_ATOMS: atom_id res chain seq x y z
N MET A 1 6.97 3.33 14.22
CA MET A 1 6.21 3.91 13.08
C MET A 1 4.75 4.18 13.45
N TYR A 2 4.01 3.25 13.97
CA TYR A 2 2.59 3.35 14.35
C TYR A 2 2.23 4.55 15.27
N ARG A 3 3.06 4.85 16.27
CA ARG A 3 2.80 5.94 17.23
C ARG A 3 2.84 7.34 16.60
N LYS A 4 3.75 7.56 15.65
CA LYS A 4 3.85 8.83 14.92
C LYS A 4 2.66 9.06 13.98
N GLU A 5 2.12 8.01 13.37
CA GLU A 5 0.95 8.08 12.51
C GLU A 5 -0.30 8.42 13.32
N ILE A 6 -0.50 7.79 14.49
CA ILE A 6 -1.63 8.09 15.37
C ILE A 6 -1.61 9.54 15.81
N ILE A 7 -0.44 10.06 16.22
CA ILE A 7 -0.28 11.46 16.62
C ILE A 7 -0.65 12.38 15.45
N SER A 8 -0.21 12.07 14.24
CA SER A 8 -0.51 12.82 13.02
C SER A 8 -2.01 12.87 12.72
N TYR A 9 -2.74 11.77 12.90
CA TYR A 9 -4.21 11.75 12.74
C TYR A 9 -4.91 12.55 13.81
N ILE A 10 -4.49 12.45 15.08
CA ILE A 10 -5.05 13.24 16.16
C ILE A 10 -4.89 14.73 15.89
N ILE A 11 -3.71 15.16 15.46
CA ILE A 11 -3.45 16.57 15.09
C ILE A 11 -4.35 17.01 13.95
N SER A 12 -4.51 16.19 12.90
CA SER A 12 -5.37 16.50 11.76
C SER A 12 -6.83 16.63 12.17
N ILE A 13 -7.33 15.75 13.04
CA ILE A 13 -8.69 15.80 13.58
C ILE A 13 -8.88 17.07 14.43
N CYS A 14 -7.91 17.41 15.28
CA CYS A 14 -7.96 18.63 16.07
C CYS A 14 -8.04 19.88 15.18
N PHE A 15 -7.25 19.96 14.10
CA PHE A 15 -7.32 21.10 13.17
C PHE A 15 -8.68 21.21 12.47
N VAL A 16 -9.26 20.09 12.05
CA VAL A 16 -10.61 20.09 11.45
C VAL A 16 -11.66 20.53 12.48
N LEU A 17 -11.60 20.06 13.72
CA LEU A 17 -12.51 20.46 14.77
C LEU A 17 -12.40 21.96 15.09
N VAL A 18 -11.18 22.50 15.17
CA VAL A 18 -10.95 23.94 15.34
C VAL A 18 -11.56 24.73 14.19
N ALA A 19 -11.41 24.29 12.94
CA ALA A 19 -12.03 24.94 11.79
C ALA A 19 -13.57 24.93 11.87
N CYS A 20 -14.18 23.82 12.31
CA CYS A 20 -15.63 23.74 12.53
C CYS A 20 -16.12 24.75 13.62
N VAL A 21 -15.36 24.83 14.70
CA VAL A 21 -15.67 25.79 15.78
C VAL A 21 -15.55 27.22 15.28
N LEU A 22 -14.52 27.55 14.50
CA LEU A 22 -14.34 28.90 13.93
C LEU A 22 -15.51 29.28 13.02
N HIS A 23 -16.00 28.35 12.17
CA HIS A 23 -17.18 28.63 11.35
C HIS A 23 -18.47 28.82 12.17
N ALA A 24 -18.63 28.05 13.24
CA ALA A 24 -19.76 28.25 14.14
C ALA A 24 -19.71 29.64 14.83
N LEU A 25 -18.52 30.05 15.28
CA LEU A 25 -18.32 31.36 15.91
C LEU A 25 -18.51 32.52 14.91
N GLU A 26 -18.08 32.36 13.65
CA GLU A 26 -18.33 33.29 12.54
C GLU A 26 -19.84 33.46 12.32
N PHE A 27 -20.61 32.39 12.31
CA PHE A 27 -22.05 32.38 12.09
C PHE A 27 -22.81 33.13 13.20
N TYR A 28 -22.38 32.97 14.46
CA TYR A 28 -22.98 33.68 15.60
C TYR A 28 -22.44 35.11 15.80
N ASN A 29 -21.67 35.65 14.84
CA ASN A 29 -21.03 36.97 14.91
C ASN A 29 -20.21 37.19 16.21
N CYS A 30 -19.62 36.13 16.73
CA CYS A 30 -18.75 36.20 17.90
C CYS A 30 -17.33 36.70 17.60
N ILE A 31 -16.98 36.85 16.32
CA ILE A 31 -15.59 37.06 15.87
C ILE A 31 -15.60 37.96 14.63
N ASP A 32 -14.73 39.01 14.64
CA ASP A 32 -14.60 40.00 13.56
C ASP A 32 -13.30 39.86 12.75
N PHE A 33 -12.70 38.65 12.68
CA PHE A 33 -11.49 38.45 11.90
C PHE A 33 -11.73 37.49 10.69
N PRO A 34 -10.84 37.46 9.68
CA PRO A 34 -11.04 36.70 8.47
C PRO A 34 -10.91 35.18 8.73
N VAL A 35 -12.02 34.55 9.09
CA VAL A 35 -12.11 33.12 9.47
C VAL A 35 -11.67 32.23 8.33
N ASN A 36 -12.04 32.52 7.06
CA ASN A 36 -11.69 31.65 5.93
C ASN A 36 -10.20 31.61 5.70
N THR A 37 -9.42 32.66 5.97
CA THR A 37 -7.96 32.68 5.88
C THR A 37 -7.32 31.75 6.93
N ILE A 38 -7.83 31.74 8.16
CA ILE A 38 -7.34 30.83 9.21
C ILE A 38 -7.70 29.39 8.88
N VAL A 39 -8.92 29.15 8.40
CA VAL A 39 -9.37 27.83 7.96
C VAL A 39 -8.53 27.33 6.77
N LEU A 40 -8.17 28.21 5.81
CA LEU A 40 -7.23 27.89 4.74
C LEU A 40 -5.90 27.39 5.31
N ALA A 41 -5.32 28.06 6.29
CA ALA A 41 -4.07 27.65 6.91
C ALA A 41 -4.21 26.27 7.59
N LEU A 42 -5.27 26.07 8.40
CA LEU A 42 -5.51 24.80 9.10
C LEU A 42 -5.66 23.61 8.14
N TYR A 43 -6.49 23.73 7.11
CA TYR A 43 -6.67 22.68 6.12
C TYR A 43 -5.41 22.47 5.27
N THR A 44 -4.64 23.50 4.98
CA THR A 44 -3.35 23.37 4.29
C THR A 44 -2.39 22.52 5.12
N PHE A 45 -2.31 22.73 6.43
CA PHE A 45 -1.53 21.86 7.32
C PHE A 45 -2.04 20.42 7.32
N VAL A 46 -3.36 20.21 7.37
CA VAL A 46 -3.96 18.86 7.29
C VAL A 46 -3.56 18.17 5.99
N ILE A 47 -3.64 18.86 4.84
CA ILE A 47 -3.27 18.32 3.53
C ILE A 47 -1.76 18.01 3.47
N PHE A 48 -0.88 18.87 4.00
CA PHE A 48 0.56 18.61 4.06
C PHE A 48 0.89 17.39 4.92
N ILE A 49 0.29 17.27 6.11
CA ILE A 49 0.45 16.12 6.99
C ILE A 49 -0.01 14.84 6.26
N TRP A 50 -1.16 14.90 5.61
CA TRP A 50 -1.70 13.77 4.83
C TRP A 50 -0.78 13.40 3.67
N MET A 51 -0.32 14.35 2.86
CA MET A 51 0.62 14.11 1.76
C MET A 51 1.90 13.46 2.26
N HIS A 52 2.50 13.99 3.33
CA HIS A 52 3.72 13.44 3.91
C HIS A 52 3.52 11.98 4.35
N ASN A 53 2.41 11.69 5.04
CA ASN A 53 2.08 10.35 5.47
C ASN A 53 1.86 9.39 4.29
N MET A 54 1.17 9.83 3.22
CA MET A 54 0.93 9.03 2.03
C MET A 54 2.21 8.70 1.27
N MET A 55 3.11 9.68 1.13
CA MET A 55 4.41 9.47 0.48
C MET A 55 5.26 8.40 1.16
N ASN A 56 5.17 8.30 2.49
CA ASN A 56 5.91 7.31 3.27
C ASN A 56 5.25 5.92 3.33
N ARG A 57 3.97 5.81 2.99
CA ARG A 57 3.21 4.56 3.08
C ARG A 57 2.97 3.87 1.76
N VAL A 58 2.81 4.65 0.69
CA VAL A 58 2.47 4.12 -0.63
C VAL A 58 3.76 3.85 -1.40
N LEU A 59 3.89 2.62 -1.89
CA LEU A 59 5.13 2.12 -2.48
C LEU A 59 5.25 2.46 -3.97
N ARG A 60 4.12 2.59 -4.67
CA ARG A 60 4.10 2.82 -6.12
C ARG A 60 4.33 4.28 -6.47
N SER A 61 5.45 4.60 -7.11
CA SER A 61 5.84 5.98 -7.47
C SER A 61 4.77 6.72 -8.29
N SER A 62 4.07 6.03 -9.21
CA SER A 62 3.01 6.61 -10.03
C SER A 62 1.79 7.04 -9.21
N ILE A 63 1.45 6.31 -8.13
CA ILE A 63 0.36 6.65 -7.22
C ILE A 63 0.78 7.81 -6.32
N VAL A 64 2.01 7.78 -5.83
CA VAL A 64 2.58 8.87 -5.00
C VAL A 64 2.56 10.20 -5.76
N THR A 65 2.96 10.19 -7.04
CA THR A 65 2.90 11.39 -7.88
C THR A 65 1.46 11.91 -8.03
N ARG A 66 0.47 11.03 -8.21
CA ARG A 66 -0.94 11.44 -8.23
C ARG A 66 -1.41 12.03 -6.91
N PHE A 67 -1.00 11.47 -5.78
CA PHE A 67 -1.35 12.02 -4.47
C PHE A 67 -0.75 13.40 -4.24
N ARG A 68 0.47 13.66 -4.74
CA ARG A 68 1.05 15.01 -4.74
C ARG A 68 0.20 15.98 -5.57
N ILE A 69 -0.20 15.57 -6.77
CA ILE A 69 -1.05 16.39 -7.65
C ILE A 69 -2.40 16.67 -6.97
N ILE A 70 -3.05 15.64 -6.40
CA ILE A 70 -4.31 15.80 -5.68
C ILE A 70 -4.12 16.77 -4.50
N GLY A 71 -3.08 16.60 -3.68
CA GLY A 71 -2.81 17.49 -2.56
C GLY A 71 -2.62 18.95 -2.96
N LEU A 72 -1.85 19.20 -4.03
CA LEU A 72 -1.67 20.55 -4.58
C LEU A 72 -2.99 21.13 -5.10
N LEU A 73 -3.80 20.35 -5.81
CA LEU A 73 -5.11 20.77 -6.30
C LEU A 73 -6.08 21.09 -5.15
N LEU A 74 -6.05 20.32 -4.04
CA LEU A 74 -6.87 20.59 -2.86
C LEU A 74 -6.49 21.93 -2.21
N ILE A 75 -5.19 22.23 -2.12
CA ILE A 75 -4.72 23.53 -1.61
C ILE A 75 -5.15 24.66 -2.54
N CYS A 76 -4.96 24.54 -3.86
CA CYS A 76 -5.40 25.51 -4.84
C CYS A 76 -6.92 25.73 -4.78
N TYR A 77 -7.70 24.66 -4.65
CA TYR A 77 -9.15 24.71 -4.52
C TYR A 77 -9.59 25.56 -3.32
N LEU A 78 -8.97 25.34 -2.17
CA LEU A 78 -9.27 26.10 -0.96
C LEU A 78 -8.82 27.56 -1.06
N THR A 79 -7.65 27.82 -1.66
CA THR A 79 -7.14 29.17 -1.90
C THR A 79 -8.10 29.97 -2.80
N VAL A 80 -8.54 29.38 -3.91
CA VAL A 80 -9.50 30.02 -4.83
C VAL A 80 -10.82 30.35 -4.11
N ARG A 81 -11.29 29.44 -3.23
CA ARG A 81 -12.46 29.72 -2.39
C ARG A 81 -12.25 30.91 -1.46
N THR A 82 -11.12 30.94 -0.75
CA THR A 82 -10.82 32.04 0.20
C THR A 82 -10.72 33.37 -0.52
N VAL A 83 -10.04 33.40 -1.68
CA VAL A 83 -9.96 34.59 -2.53
C VAL A 83 -11.36 35.07 -2.96
N LYS A 84 -12.25 34.13 -3.34
CA LYS A 84 -13.62 34.46 -3.75
C LYS A 84 -14.42 35.13 -2.64
N TYR A 85 -14.32 34.66 -1.42
CA TYR A 85 -15.21 35.09 -0.33
C TYR A 85 -14.63 36.17 0.57
N GLU A 86 -13.32 36.42 0.57
CA GLU A 86 -12.68 37.43 1.43
C GLU A 86 -12.02 38.57 0.65
N ILE A 87 -11.45 38.31 -0.53
CA ILE A 87 -10.60 39.32 -1.19
C ILE A 87 -11.34 40.10 -2.29
N LEU A 88 -12.19 39.43 -3.05
CA LEU A 88 -12.76 39.99 -4.30
C LEU A 88 -14.24 40.32 -4.20
N ILE A 89 -14.74 40.66 -3.01
CA ILE A 89 -16.17 40.94 -2.75
C ILE A 89 -16.69 42.09 -3.61
N GLU A 90 -15.87 43.10 -3.95
CA GLU A 90 -16.28 44.30 -4.63
C GLU A 90 -16.20 44.26 -6.18
N ASN A 91 -15.48 43.29 -6.77
CA ASN A 91 -15.29 43.25 -8.21
C ASN A 91 -16.11 42.12 -8.83
N GLU A 92 -17.26 42.41 -9.42
CA GLU A 92 -18.18 41.42 -9.97
C GLU A 92 -17.56 40.54 -11.08
N ASP A 93 -16.74 41.12 -11.97
CA ASP A 93 -16.13 40.36 -13.08
C ASP A 93 -15.06 39.37 -12.57
N ALA A 94 -14.28 39.81 -11.59
CA ALA A 94 -13.30 38.93 -10.96
C ALA A 94 -13.97 37.82 -10.15
N VAL A 95 -15.08 38.13 -9.46
CA VAL A 95 -15.86 37.09 -8.74
C VAL A 95 -16.44 36.06 -9.70
N ARG A 96 -16.94 36.48 -10.89
CA ARG A 96 -17.42 35.55 -11.92
C ARG A 96 -16.30 34.64 -12.43
N LEU A 97 -15.14 35.18 -12.75
CA LEU A 97 -13.99 34.40 -13.21
C LEU A 97 -13.54 33.38 -12.15
N ILE A 98 -13.44 33.79 -10.89
CA ILE A 98 -13.04 32.92 -9.79
C ILE A 98 -14.10 31.87 -9.47
N ARG A 99 -15.39 32.20 -9.61
CA ARG A 99 -16.47 31.23 -9.51
C ARG A 99 -16.33 30.14 -10.58
N ASN A 100 -16.06 30.50 -11.81
CA ASN A 100 -15.85 29.54 -12.90
C ASN A 100 -14.64 28.65 -12.59
N LEU A 101 -13.52 29.24 -12.16
CA LEU A 101 -12.32 28.48 -11.76
C LEU A 101 -12.62 27.52 -10.59
N TYR A 102 -13.40 27.95 -9.61
CA TYR A 102 -13.81 27.13 -8.46
C TYR A 102 -14.53 25.84 -8.87
N PHE A 103 -15.35 25.88 -9.94
CA PHE A 103 -16.09 24.73 -10.47
C PHE A 103 -15.22 23.71 -11.21
N VAL A 104 -14.03 24.10 -11.70
CA VAL A 104 -13.10 23.20 -12.38
C VAL A 104 -12.47 22.20 -11.40
N PHE A 105 -12.20 22.61 -10.15
CA PHE A 105 -11.51 21.74 -9.19
C PHE A 105 -12.25 20.45 -8.86
N PRO A 106 -13.55 20.44 -8.52
CA PRO A 106 -14.28 19.18 -8.27
C PRO A 106 -14.27 18.25 -9.47
N LEU A 107 -14.34 18.78 -10.69
CA LEU A 107 -14.31 18.02 -11.93
C LEU A 107 -12.96 17.29 -12.12
N VAL A 108 -11.85 17.98 -11.93
CA VAL A 108 -10.51 17.39 -12.05
C VAL A 108 -10.23 16.43 -10.88
N LEU A 109 -10.65 16.77 -9.68
CA LEU A 109 -10.45 15.94 -8.49
C LEU A 109 -11.16 14.59 -8.60
N ILE A 110 -12.42 14.56 -9.05
CA ILE A 110 -13.15 13.30 -9.20
C ILE A 110 -12.51 12.40 -10.28
N LEU A 111 -12.00 12.97 -11.37
CA LEU A 111 -11.25 12.23 -12.37
C LEU A 111 -9.99 11.60 -11.76
N LEU A 112 -9.21 12.35 -10.98
CA LEU A 112 -8.00 11.82 -10.32
C LEU A 112 -8.33 10.75 -9.28
N VAL A 113 -9.41 10.91 -8.53
CA VAL A 113 -9.94 9.90 -7.60
C VAL A 113 -10.33 8.63 -8.35
N PHE A 114 -11.04 8.76 -9.48
CA PHE A 114 -11.37 7.63 -10.35
C PHE A 114 -10.11 6.94 -10.89
N LEU A 115 -9.16 7.69 -11.44
CA LEU A 115 -7.91 7.13 -11.95
C LEU A 115 -7.08 6.43 -10.84
N THR A 116 -7.27 6.84 -9.59
CA THR A 116 -6.66 6.16 -8.43
C THR A 116 -7.38 4.86 -8.13
N SER A 117 -8.70 4.81 -8.21
CA SER A 117 -9.50 3.59 -7.97
C SER A 117 -9.17 2.46 -8.95
N LEU A 118 -8.71 2.78 -10.16
CA LEU A 118 -8.27 1.78 -11.15
C LEU A 118 -7.06 0.93 -10.68
N HIS A 119 -6.34 1.39 -9.66
CA HIS A 119 -5.20 0.67 -9.09
C HIS A 119 -5.60 -0.25 -7.92
N VAL A 120 -6.85 -0.19 -7.48
CA VAL A 120 -7.36 -0.99 -6.38
C VAL A 120 -7.28 -2.48 -6.73
N GLY A 121 -6.67 -3.27 -5.86
CA GLY A 121 -6.52 -4.72 -6.01
C GLY A 121 -5.58 -5.18 -7.12
N LYS A 122 -4.85 -4.25 -7.76
CA LYS A 122 -3.86 -4.59 -8.80
C LYS A 122 -2.46 -4.66 -8.23
N SER A 123 -1.69 -5.63 -8.73
CA SER A 123 -0.26 -5.72 -8.45
C SER A 123 0.49 -4.58 -9.16
N GLU A 124 1.69 -4.27 -8.70
CA GLU A 124 2.48 -3.17 -9.27
C GLU A 124 2.88 -3.38 -10.72
N ARG A 125 3.10 -4.64 -11.13
CA ARG A 125 3.46 -5.00 -12.52
C ARG A 125 2.27 -4.94 -13.47
N GLU A 126 1.06 -4.87 -12.95
CA GLU A 126 -0.15 -4.88 -13.76
C GLU A 126 -0.40 -3.49 -14.36
N ASN A 127 -0.21 -3.37 -15.68
CA ASN A 127 -0.43 -2.14 -16.40
C ASN A 127 -1.93 -1.82 -16.48
N ILE A 128 -2.27 -0.58 -16.12
CA ILE A 128 -3.61 -0.06 -16.37
C ILE A 128 -3.74 0.25 -17.84
N ASN A 129 -4.89 -0.10 -18.40
CA ASN A 129 -5.19 0.18 -19.79
C ASN A 129 -5.10 1.71 -20.04
N LYS A 130 -4.27 2.11 -21.00
CA LYS A 130 -4.02 3.52 -21.34
C LYS A 130 -5.27 4.24 -21.86
N TYR A 131 -6.29 3.50 -22.29
CA TYR A 131 -7.57 4.09 -22.75
C TYR A 131 -8.28 4.91 -21.66
N TRP A 132 -8.08 4.62 -20.39
CA TRP A 132 -8.63 5.43 -19.31
C TRP A 132 -8.09 6.86 -19.27
N ASN A 133 -6.92 7.11 -19.84
CA ASN A 133 -6.39 8.47 -20.00
C ASN A 133 -7.19 9.30 -21.00
N LEU A 134 -8.01 8.68 -21.86
CA LEU A 134 -8.89 9.39 -22.79
C LEU A 134 -9.94 10.25 -22.05
N LEU A 135 -10.26 9.91 -20.78
CA LEU A 135 -11.16 10.71 -19.94
C LEU A 135 -10.63 12.13 -19.63
N TRP A 136 -9.33 12.37 -19.82
CA TRP A 136 -8.80 13.72 -19.76
C TRP A 136 -9.36 14.63 -20.85
N ILE A 137 -9.72 14.10 -22.04
CA ILE A 137 -10.26 14.91 -23.16
C ILE A 137 -11.58 15.59 -22.77
N PRO A 138 -12.66 14.85 -22.37
CA PRO A 138 -13.89 15.49 -21.95
C PRO A 138 -13.71 16.38 -20.72
N THR A 139 -12.82 16.02 -19.78
CA THR A 139 -12.52 16.85 -18.62
C THR A 139 -11.84 18.17 -19.01
N CYS A 140 -10.88 18.16 -19.93
CA CYS A 140 -10.22 19.37 -20.41
C CYS A 140 -11.20 20.25 -21.20
N VAL A 141 -12.01 19.66 -22.09
CA VAL A 141 -13.00 20.39 -22.89
C VAL A 141 -14.02 21.07 -21.98
N THR A 142 -14.58 20.35 -21.02
CA THR A 142 -15.55 20.90 -20.06
C THR A 142 -14.90 21.95 -19.15
N SER A 143 -13.65 21.77 -18.74
CA SER A 143 -12.91 22.77 -17.96
C SER A 143 -12.71 24.08 -18.73
N VAL A 144 -12.38 23.99 -20.00
CA VAL A 144 -12.26 25.17 -20.87
C VAL A 144 -13.62 25.86 -21.04
N LEU A 145 -14.70 25.09 -21.28
CA LEU A 145 -16.06 25.65 -21.36
C LEU A 145 -16.47 26.36 -20.06
N ILE A 146 -16.13 25.80 -18.92
CA ILE A 146 -16.43 26.45 -17.62
C ILE A 146 -15.64 27.75 -17.49
N LEU A 147 -14.35 27.77 -17.81
CA LEU A 147 -13.50 28.95 -17.70
C LEU A 147 -13.91 30.07 -18.65
N THR A 148 -14.36 29.71 -19.85
CA THR A 148 -14.83 30.67 -20.88
C THR A 148 -16.31 31.04 -20.72
N ASN A 149 -16.99 30.62 -19.64
CA ASN A 149 -18.42 30.88 -19.44
C ASN A 149 -18.83 32.34 -19.56
N ASN A 150 -17.96 33.27 -19.26
CA ASN A 150 -18.22 34.71 -19.37
C ASN A 150 -18.53 35.18 -20.81
N TYR A 151 -18.16 34.36 -21.85
CA TYR A 151 -18.40 34.70 -23.26
C TYR A 151 -19.68 34.06 -23.83
N HIS A 152 -20.10 32.91 -23.30
CA HIS A 152 -21.20 32.13 -23.92
C HIS A 152 -22.35 31.79 -22.94
N GLU A 153 -22.16 31.98 -21.64
CA GLU A 153 -23.16 31.76 -20.58
C GLU A 153 -23.85 30.38 -20.59
N LEU A 154 -23.20 29.35 -21.16
CA LEU A 154 -23.76 28.00 -21.27
C LEU A 154 -23.68 27.20 -19.97
N VAL A 155 -22.86 27.60 -19.02
CA VAL A 155 -22.72 26.93 -17.71
C VAL A 155 -23.58 27.65 -16.65
N PHE A 156 -23.39 28.97 -16.51
CA PHE A 156 -24.14 29.84 -15.63
C PHE A 156 -24.56 31.06 -16.42
N SER A 157 -25.86 31.38 -16.43
CA SER A 157 -26.40 32.62 -16.95
C SER A 157 -26.88 33.51 -15.82
N VAL A 158 -26.72 34.82 -15.95
CA VAL A 158 -27.20 35.79 -14.96
C VAL A 158 -28.66 36.09 -15.28
N ASP A 159 -29.56 35.93 -14.31
CA ASP A 159 -30.94 36.39 -14.47
C ASP A 159 -30.96 37.94 -14.45
N PRO A 160 -31.35 38.58 -15.56
CA PRO A 160 -31.40 40.04 -15.63
C PRO A 160 -32.42 40.66 -14.66
N ASN A 161 -33.39 39.87 -14.15
CA ASN A 161 -34.47 40.33 -13.31
C ASN A 161 -34.21 40.21 -11.81
N VAL A 162 -33.25 39.37 -11.41
CA VAL A 162 -32.95 39.08 -10.01
C VAL A 162 -31.43 39.14 -9.79
N ARG A 163 -30.94 40.21 -9.14
CA ARG A 163 -29.52 40.30 -8.81
C ARG A 163 -29.07 39.11 -7.97
N GLY A 164 -28.14 38.32 -8.51
CA GLY A 164 -27.42 37.28 -7.77
C GLY A 164 -27.99 35.86 -7.90
N ILE A 165 -29.03 35.61 -8.69
CA ILE A 165 -29.51 34.26 -8.99
C ILE A 165 -28.96 33.85 -10.35
N ASP A 166 -28.04 32.87 -10.34
CA ASP A 166 -27.53 32.27 -11.57
C ASP A 166 -28.49 31.16 -12.01
N MET A 167 -28.92 31.21 -13.28
CA MET A 167 -29.60 30.09 -13.92
C MET A 167 -28.57 29.08 -14.41
N TYR A 168 -28.86 27.80 -14.22
CA TYR A 168 -27.98 26.71 -14.67
C TYR A 168 -28.19 26.41 -16.16
N GLY A 169 -27.12 26.54 -16.93
CA GLY A 169 -27.16 26.24 -18.37
C GLY A 169 -26.97 24.73 -18.67
N PRO A 170 -27.11 24.34 -19.96
CA PRO A 170 -27.04 22.94 -20.37
C PRO A 170 -25.68 22.28 -20.07
N VAL A 171 -24.59 23.03 -20.15
CA VAL A 171 -23.25 22.50 -19.84
C VAL A 171 -23.09 22.19 -18.35
N PHE A 172 -23.76 22.93 -17.47
CA PHE A 172 -23.79 22.63 -16.04
C PHE A 172 -24.37 21.24 -15.77
N TYR A 173 -25.53 20.92 -16.36
CA TYR A 173 -26.14 19.59 -16.21
C TYR A 173 -25.25 18.48 -16.77
N PHE A 174 -24.58 18.72 -17.91
CA PHE A 174 -23.62 17.79 -18.46
C PHE A 174 -22.46 17.52 -17.47
N VAL A 175 -21.90 18.57 -16.86
CA VAL A 175 -20.82 18.44 -15.86
C VAL A 175 -21.28 17.61 -14.66
N ILE A 176 -22.49 17.86 -14.15
CA ILE A 176 -23.05 17.12 -13.01
C ILE A 176 -23.23 15.63 -13.35
N ILE A 177 -23.79 15.34 -14.54
CA ILE A 177 -23.95 13.95 -15.02
C ILE A 177 -22.58 13.28 -15.17
N TYR A 178 -21.59 14.00 -15.70
CA TYR A 178 -20.22 13.49 -15.86
C TYR A 178 -19.54 13.19 -14.52
N ILE A 179 -19.67 14.10 -13.54
CA ILE A 179 -19.18 13.87 -12.16
C ILE A 179 -19.88 12.66 -11.54
N GLY A 180 -21.21 12.53 -11.71
CA GLY A 180 -21.99 11.39 -11.24
C GLY A 180 -21.53 10.07 -11.86
N LEU A 181 -21.28 10.07 -13.17
CA LEU A 181 -20.76 8.91 -13.89
C LEU A 181 -19.37 8.49 -13.36
N LEU A 182 -18.45 9.45 -13.20
CA LEU A 182 -17.13 9.16 -12.65
C LEU A 182 -17.20 8.65 -11.20
N SER A 183 -18.10 9.18 -10.39
CA SER A 183 -18.35 8.71 -9.03
C SER A 183 -18.87 7.28 -9.01
N LEU A 184 -19.82 6.96 -9.88
CA LEU A 184 -20.35 5.60 -10.05
C LEU A 184 -19.26 4.63 -10.50
N LEU A 185 -18.46 5.01 -11.50
CA LEU A 185 -17.33 4.21 -11.96
C LEU A 185 -16.31 4.00 -10.85
N THR A 186 -16.01 5.03 -10.06
CA THR A 186 -15.12 4.91 -8.88
C THR A 186 -15.63 3.86 -7.91
N LEU A 187 -16.93 3.87 -7.61
CA LEU A 187 -17.56 2.89 -6.74
C LEU A 187 -17.43 1.47 -7.31
N VAL A 188 -17.78 1.28 -8.59
CA VAL A 188 -17.70 -0.03 -9.26
C VAL A 188 -16.28 -0.58 -9.26
N PHE A 189 -15.29 0.23 -9.66
CA PHE A 189 -13.89 -0.21 -9.70
C PHE A 189 -13.28 -0.44 -8.31
N THR A 190 -13.76 0.23 -7.29
CA THR A 190 -13.37 -0.04 -5.90
C THR A 190 -13.96 -1.37 -5.41
N MET A 191 -15.19 -1.73 -5.82
CA MET A 191 -15.85 -2.97 -5.43
C MET A 191 -15.33 -4.21 -6.17
N MET A 192 -14.99 -4.07 -7.45
CA MET A 192 -14.67 -5.19 -8.36
C MET A 192 -13.61 -6.18 -7.82
N PRO A 193 -12.45 -5.73 -7.28
CA PRO A 193 -11.42 -6.63 -6.74
C PRO A 193 -11.89 -7.41 -5.51
N SER A 194 -12.79 -6.84 -4.73
CA SER A 194 -13.29 -7.45 -3.50
C SER A 194 -14.30 -8.54 -3.74
N PHE A 195 -15.10 -8.44 -4.79
CA PHE A 195 -15.94 -9.54 -5.25
C PHE A 195 -15.10 -10.74 -5.69
N LYS A 196 -14.01 -10.50 -6.44
CA LYS A 196 -13.10 -11.57 -6.88
C LYS A 196 -12.41 -12.28 -5.72
N ASN A 197 -12.04 -11.54 -4.67
CA ASN A 197 -11.24 -12.04 -3.54
C ASN A 197 -12.07 -12.36 -2.28
N ARG A 198 -13.41 -12.31 -2.31
CA ARG A 198 -14.33 -12.54 -1.19
C ARG A 198 -14.04 -11.70 0.08
N ARG A 199 -13.40 -10.55 -0.04
CA ARG A 199 -13.10 -9.61 1.06
C ARG A 199 -14.03 -8.40 1.07
N LEU A 200 -15.32 -8.62 1.15
CA LEU A 200 -16.32 -7.54 1.13
C LEU A 200 -16.12 -6.54 2.29
N ALA A 201 -15.72 -7.00 3.45
CA ALA A 201 -15.48 -6.13 4.60
C ALA A 201 -14.44 -5.02 4.33
N SER A 202 -13.47 -5.27 3.46
CA SER A 202 -12.41 -4.29 3.15
C SER A 202 -12.90 -3.10 2.31
N VAL A 203 -14.02 -3.20 1.63
CA VAL A 203 -14.57 -2.12 0.79
C VAL A 203 -15.71 -1.36 1.43
N ILE A 204 -16.24 -1.82 2.56
CA ILE A 204 -17.37 -1.15 3.24
C ILE A 204 -17.03 0.30 3.57
N LEU A 205 -15.85 0.56 4.15
CA LEU A 205 -15.45 1.90 4.54
C LEU A 205 -15.30 2.87 3.36
N PRO A 206 -14.55 2.56 2.28
CA PRO A 206 -14.49 3.41 1.09
C PRO A 206 -15.86 3.68 0.45
N ILE A 207 -16.73 2.66 0.39
CA ILE A 207 -18.07 2.80 -0.18
C ILE A 207 -18.91 3.75 0.68
N LEU A 208 -18.88 3.58 2.01
CA LEU A 208 -19.61 4.43 2.93
C LEU A 208 -19.19 5.90 2.79
N ILE A 209 -17.88 6.17 2.62
CA ILE A 209 -17.37 7.52 2.36
C ILE A 209 -17.88 8.07 1.03
N LEU A 210 -17.87 7.28 -0.05
CA LEU A 210 -18.42 7.71 -1.34
C LEU A 210 -19.92 7.97 -1.28
N LEU A 211 -20.68 7.15 -0.58
CA LEU A 211 -22.11 7.35 -0.39
C LEU A 211 -22.41 8.61 0.43
N THR A 212 -21.69 8.85 1.53
CA THR A 212 -21.85 10.08 2.32
C THR A 212 -21.49 11.31 1.51
N TRP A 213 -20.46 11.24 0.67
CA TRP A 213 -20.09 12.32 -0.25
C TRP A 213 -21.20 12.60 -1.27
N GLY A 214 -21.75 11.54 -1.89
CA GLY A 214 -22.86 11.66 -2.83
C GLY A 214 -24.14 12.26 -2.19
N VAL A 215 -24.52 11.77 -1.00
CA VAL A 215 -25.67 12.29 -0.25
C VAL A 215 -25.47 13.77 0.12
N TYR A 216 -24.28 14.15 0.58
CA TYR A 216 -23.98 15.55 0.87
C TYR A 216 -24.16 16.42 -0.39
N THR A 217 -23.57 16.01 -1.52
CA THR A 217 -23.64 16.77 -2.77
C THR A 217 -25.09 16.91 -3.25
N PHE A 218 -25.86 15.83 -3.14
CA PHE A 218 -27.27 15.82 -3.49
C PHE A 218 -28.13 16.76 -2.62
N LEU A 219 -27.98 16.69 -1.29
CA LEU A 219 -28.67 17.56 -0.35
C LEU A 219 -28.26 19.04 -0.51
N TYR A 220 -26.98 19.26 -0.83
CA TYR A 220 -26.46 20.59 -1.13
C TYR A 220 -27.13 21.20 -2.35
N MET A 221 -27.36 20.41 -3.42
CA MET A 221 -27.99 20.85 -4.66
C MET A 221 -29.49 21.12 -4.51
N ILE A 222 -30.19 20.29 -3.74
CA ILE A 222 -31.65 20.46 -3.52
C ILE A 222 -31.93 21.67 -2.62
N GLY A 223 -30.97 22.10 -1.79
CA GLY A 223 -31.20 23.19 -0.86
C GLY A 223 -32.17 22.83 0.26
N TRP A 224 -32.09 21.58 0.80
CA TRP A 224 -32.96 21.12 1.87
C TRP A 224 -32.73 21.93 3.16
N GLY A 225 -33.82 22.60 3.68
CA GLY A 225 -33.75 23.55 4.78
C GLY A 225 -32.98 23.05 6.04
N PRO A 226 -33.25 21.87 6.59
CA PRO A 226 -32.49 21.35 7.74
C PRO A 226 -31.00 21.16 7.47
N PHE A 227 -30.57 21.00 6.22
CA PHE A 227 -29.19 20.86 5.83
C PHE A 227 -28.41 22.18 5.82
N GLU A 228 -29.10 23.31 5.85
CA GLU A 228 -28.46 24.64 5.91
C GLU A 228 -27.58 24.79 7.16
N TYR A 229 -27.99 24.28 8.31
CA TYR A 229 -27.16 24.29 9.54
C TYR A 229 -25.86 23.48 9.37
N PHE A 230 -25.92 22.40 8.63
CA PHE A 230 -24.73 21.59 8.35
C PHE A 230 -23.75 22.31 7.40
N LYS A 231 -24.26 23.07 6.43
CA LYS A 231 -23.46 23.90 5.51
C LYS A 231 -22.69 24.99 6.23
N ILE A 232 -23.18 25.48 7.37
CA ILE A 232 -22.49 26.47 8.18
C ILE A 232 -21.19 25.93 8.73
N ILE A 233 -21.21 24.67 9.24
CA ILE A 233 -20.07 24.03 9.86
C ILE A 233 -19.10 23.48 8.80
N PHE A 234 -19.66 22.83 7.77
CA PHE A 234 -18.89 22.23 6.68
C PHE A 234 -19.27 22.92 5.36
N LYS A 235 -18.50 23.92 4.96
CA LYS A 235 -18.67 24.57 3.65
C LYS A 235 -18.26 23.56 2.54
N SER A 236 -18.87 23.69 1.35
CA SER A 236 -18.77 22.70 0.27
C SER A 236 -17.32 22.31 -0.10
N ALA A 237 -16.40 23.27 -0.19
CA ALA A 237 -15.00 22.98 -0.52
C ALA A 237 -14.31 22.14 0.55
N GLU A 238 -14.49 22.50 1.81
CA GLU A 238 -13.89 21.82 2.96
C GLU A 238 -14.39 20.38 3.07
N PHE A 239 -15.71 20.20 2.89
CA PHE A 239 -16.30 18.87 2.88
C PHE A 239 -15.74 18.02 1.73
N ASN A 240 -15.65 18.57 0.52
CA ASN A 240 -15.07 17.87 -0.63
C ASN A 240 -13.60 17.46 -0.38
N ILE A 241 -12.80 18.36 0.21
CA ILE A 241 -11.41 18.06 0.59
C ILE A 241 -11.34 16.92 1.59
N LEU A 242 -12.17 17.00 2.63
CA LEU A 242 -12.23 15.96 3.67
C LEU A 242 -12.61 14.59 3.06
N MET A 243 -13.62 14.55 2.18
CA MET A 243 -14.08 13.31 1.55
C MET A 243 -13.03 12.71 0.63
N VAL A 244 -12.31 13.52 -0.17
CA VAL A 244 -11.20 13.03 -1.01
C VAL A 244 -10.08 12.43 -0.15
N VAL A 245 -9.67 13.14 0.90
CA VAL A 245 -8.62 12.68 1.82
C VAL A 245 -9.05 11.39 2.52
N LEU A 246 -10.26 11.33 3.09
CA LEU A 246 -10.79 10.16 3.77
C LEU A 246 -10.96 8.97 2.83
N PHE A 247 -11.41 9.19 1.60
CA PHE A 247 -11.55 8.12 0.61
C PHE A 247 -10.20 7.48 0.29
N ILE A 248 -9.20 8.29 -0.06
CA ILE A 248 -7.86 7.78 -0.38
C ILE A 248 -7.23 7.10 0.85
N GLU A 249 -7.37 7.70 2.03
CA GLU A 249 -6.90 7.12 3.29
C GLU A 249 -7.55 5.76 3.55
N SER A 250 -8.86 5.64 3.31
CA SER A 250 -9.59 4.38 3.48
C SER A 250 -9.09 3.29 2.54
N LEU A 251 -8.72 3.62 1.29
CA LEU A 251 -8.14 2.65 0.35
C LEU A 251 -6.79 2.12 0.83
N VAL A 252 -5.96 2.99 1.41
CA VAL A 252 -4.65 2.60 1.97
C VAL A 252 -4.82 1.84 3.29
N PHE A 253 -5.72 2.30 4.16
CA PHE A 253 -6.00 1.68 5.46
C PHE A 253 -6.54 0.26 5.30
N MET A 254 -7.47 0.05 4.36
CA MET A 254 -8.06 -1.25 4.06
C MET A 254 -7.17 -2.14 3.18
N ARG A 255 -5.93 -1.71 2.91
CA ARG A 255 -4.95 -2.44 2.07
C ARG A 255 -5.48 -2.75 0.66
N LEU A 256 -6.34 -1.90 0.14
CA LEU A 256 -6.83 -1.99 -1.23
C LEU A 256 -5.81 -1.43 -2.23
N LEU A 257 -4.96 -0.51 -1.78
CA LEU A 257 -3.77 -0.05 -2.50
C LEU A 257 -2.51 -0.64 -1.85
N PRO A 258 -1.49 -0.99 -2.67
CA PRO A 258 -0.23 -1.51 -2.17
C PRO A 258 0.43 -0.50 -1.23
N SER A 259 0.59 -0.90 0.03
CA SER A 259 1.13 -0.03 1.08
C SER A 259 2.20 -0.75 1.89
N ASN A 260 3.12 0.03 2.45
CA ASN A 260 4.24 -0.44 3.28
C ASN A 260 3.81 -0.96 4.68
N ARG A 261 2.53 -1.14 4.91
CA ARG A 261 2.03 -1.61 6.21
C ARG A 261 2.20 -3.11 6.35
N GLY A 262 2.93 -3.53 7.38
CA GLY A 262 3.02 -4.91 7.83
C GLY A 262 4.20 -5.71 7.27
N TYR A 263 5.16 -5.10 6.54
CA TYR A 263 6.36 -5.80 6.09
C TYR A 263 7.21 -6.32 7.27
N GLU A 264 7.28 -5.56 8.37
CA GLU A 264 7.95 -6.01 9.61
C GLU A 264 7.33 -7.29 10.16
N SER A 265 5.98 -7.32 10.29
CA SER A 265 5.26 -8.50 10.75
C SER A 265 5.38 -9.66 9.75
N PHE A 266 5.39 -9.37 8.46
CA PHE A 266 5.57 -10.36 7.41
C PHE A 266 6.97 -11.00 7.47
N LEU A 267 8.02 -10.21 7.60
CA LEU A 267 9.39 -10.70 7.77
C LEU A 267 9.57 -11.46 9.10
N GLN A 268 8.93 -11.01 10.18
CA GLN A 268 8.94 -11.70 11.46
C GLN A 268 8.23 -13.06 11.43
N LEU A 269 7.17 -13.21 10.62
CA LEU A 269 6.47 -14.47 10.41
C LEU A 269 7.15 -15.37 9.38
N SER A 270 8.01 -14.80 8.55
CA SER A 270 8.84 -15.54 7.59
C SER A 270 9.83 -16.45 8.32
N SER A 271 10.07 -17.62 7.74
CA SER A 271 11.12 -18.53 8.19
C SER A 271 12.53 -18.05 7.83
N LEU A 272 12.64 -17.00 7.02
CA LEU A 272 13.90 -16.41 6.62
C LEU A 272 14.52 -15.63 7.80
N ASN A 273 15.70 -16.03 8.25
CA ASN A 273 16.53 -15.27 9.20
C ASN A 273 17.30 -14.18 8.44
N ILE A 274 16.55 -13.22 7.84
CA ILE A 274 17.12 -12.11 7.06
C ILE A 274 17.24 -10.88 7.94
N GLY A 275 18.34 -10.16 7.79
CA GLY A 275 18.52 -8.80 8.27
C GLY A 275 18.74 -7.83 7.11
N ILE A 276 18.40 -6.57 7.31
CA ILE A 276 18.58 -5.50 6.33
C ILE A 276 19.26 -4.31 7.01
N VAL A 277 20.30 -3.82 6.36
CA VAL A 277 21.09 -2.67 6.80
C VAL A 277 21.04 -1.59 5.73
N ASP A 278 20.87 -0.34 6.13
CA ASP A 278 20.92 0.83 5.25
C ASP A 278 22.34 1.10 4.74
N SER A 279 22.47 1.93 3.71
CA SER A 279 23.76 2.42 3.18
C SER A 279 24.66 3.07 4.24
N ASN A 280 24.08 3.57 5.33
CA ASN A 280 24.79 4.20 6.45
C ASN A 280 25.17 3.22 7.59
N GLY A 281 24.99 1.91 7.40
CA GLY A 281 25.28 0.92 8.44
C GLY A 281 24.19 0.78 9.52
N LYS A 282 23.04 1.48 9.38
CA LYS A 282 21.96 1.41 10.35
C LYS A 282 21.08 0.19 10.08
N MET A 283 20.91 -0.66 11.09
CA MET A 283 20.04 -1.83 11.02
C MET A 283 18.58 -1.40 10.87
N ILE A 284 17.99 -1.68 9.71
CA ILE A 284 16.57 -1.41 9.40
C ILE A 284 15.70 -2.56 9.88
N PHE A 285 16.14 -3.79 9.62
CA PHE A 285 15.43 -4.99 10.02
C PHE A 285 16.40 -5.98 10.67
N ARG A 286 16.02 -6.51 11.85
CA ARG A 286 16.84 -7.46 12.61
C ARG A 286 16.26 -8.87 12.51
N PRO A 287 17.09 -9.88 12.24
CA PRO A 287 16.65 -11.27 12.24
C PRO A 287 16.26 -11.70 13.66
N LYS A 288 15.37 -12.70 13.78
CA LYS A 288 14.89 -13.18 15.09
C LYS A 288 15.96 -13.82 15.94
N ARG A 289 16.84 -14.60 15.32
CA ARG A 289 17.78 -15.50 16.03
C ARG A 289 19.12 -14.86 16.34
N TYR A 290 19.52 -13.80 15.62
CA TYR A 290 20.82 -13.13 15.79
C TYR A 290 20.60 -11.62 15.88
N ARG A 291 20.12 -11.16 17.04
CA ARG A 291 19.71 -9.76 17.23
C ARG A 291 20.90 -8.78 17.32
N ASP A 292 22.05 -9.25 17.81
CA ASP A 292 23.21 -8.40 18.09
C ASP A 292 24.41 -8.79 17.22
N ILE A 293 24.26 -8.59 15.90
CA ILE A 293 25.36 -8.76 14.96
C ILE A 293 26.01 -7.41 14.72
N ASP A 294 27.32 -7.41 14.78
CA ASP A 294 28.12 -6.24 14.47
C ASP A 294 28.11 -5.99 12.95
N TYR A 295 27.96 -4.73 12.58
CA TYR A 295 27.92 -4.32 11.17
C TYR A 295 29.19 -4.70 10.40
N SER A 296 30.36 -4.70 11.06
CA SER A 296 31.63 -5.12 10.46
C SER A 296 31.57 -6.54 9.89
N LEU A 297 30.95 -7.48 10.62
CA LEU A 297 30.78 -8.86 10.16
C LEU A 297 29.88 -8.97 8.93
N VAL A 298 28.85 -8.15 8.84
CA VAL A 298 27.97 -8.09 7.67
C VAL A 298 28.71 -7.52 6.45
N GLU A 299 29.63 -6.58 6.68
CA GLU A 299 30.44 -5.98 5.63
C GLU A 299 31.48 -6.96 5.09
N ASP A 300 32.16 -7.67 5.98
CA ASP A 300 33.14 -8.69 5.61
C ASP A 300 32.51 -9.91 4.90
N SER A 301 31.28 -10.29 5.29
CA SER A 301 30.54 -11.39 4.66
C SER A 301 30.12 -11.10 3.20
N PHE A 302 30.33 -9.87 2.73
CA PHE A 302 30.05 -9.48 1.36
C PHE A 302 31.05 -10.04 0.35
N SER A 303 32.30 -10.13 0.75
CA SER A 303 33.40 -10.65 -0.08
C SER A 303 33.40 -12.17 -0.09
N ASN A 304 33.19 -12.81 1.06
CA ASN A 304 33.09 -14.25 1.24
C ASN A 304 32.13 -14.57 2.39
N PRO A 305 31.36 -15.67 2.30
CA PRO A 305 30.52 -16.14 3.38
C PRO A 305 31.35 -16.37 4.66
N ILE A 306 30.88 -15.88 5.81
CA ILE A 306 31.58 -15.96 7.09
C ILE A 306 30.93 -16.99 7.99
N LEU A 307 31.70 -17.92 8.52
CA LEU A 307 31.25 -18.81 9.58
C LEU A 307 31.21 -18.04 10.91
N ILE A 308 30.03 -17.89 11.48
CA ILE A 308 29.87 -17.24 12.81
C ILE A 308 30.20 -18.23 13.91
N ASN A 309 29.77 -19.48 13.73
CA ASN A 309 30.07 -20.62 14.58
C ASN A 309 30.14 -21.88 13.68
N GLU A 310 30.49 -23.01 14.24
CA GLU A 310 30.67 -24.26 13.49
C GLU A 310 29.47 -24.66 12.62
N ASP A 311 28.27 -24.17 12.95
CA ASP A 311 27.01 -24.60 12.34
C ASP A 311 26.26 -23.49 11.59
N THR A 312 26.76 -22.25 11.58
CA THR A 312 26.03 -21.12 11.01
C THR A 312 26.91 -20.27 10.10
N LEU A 313 26.50 -20.17 8.84
CA LEU A 313 27.12 -19.33 7.83
C LEU A 313 26.34 -18.03 7.67
N LEU A 314 27.05 -16.90 7.65
CA LEU A 314 26.52 -15.61 7.31
C LEU A 314 26.83 -15.30 5.85
N GLU A 315 25.80 -15.05 5.07
CA GLU A 315 25.89 -14.55 3.71
C GLU A 315 25.26 -13.18 3.59
N SER A 316 25.79 -12.35 2.72
CA SER A 316 25.23 -11.02 2.46
C SER A 316 25.20 -10.70 0.98
N ALA A 317 24.28 -9.78 0.59
CA ALA A 317 24.15 -9.29 -0.77
C ALA A 317 23.78 -7.80 -0.78
N ASN A 318 24.24 -7.10 -1.80
CA ASN A 318 23.84 -5.69 -2.03
C ASN A 318 22.40 -5.64 -2.51
N ILE A 319 21.64 -4.75 -1.90
CA ILE A 319 20.30 -4.37 -2.33
C ILE A 319 20.29 -2.87 -2.65
N LYS A 320 19.31 -2.42 -3.43
CA LYS A 320 19.14 -1.01 -3.74
C LYS A 320 18.82 -0.22 -2.45
N GLY A 321 19.76 0.58 -1.97
CA GLY A 321 19.61 1.37 -0.73
C GLY A 321 20.25 0.77 0.52
N GLY A 322 20.98 -0.36 0.41
CA GLY A 322 21.67 -0.97 1.55
C GLY A 322 22.20 -2.37 1.29
N LYS A 323 22.30 -3.14 2.35
CA LYS A 323 22.76 -4.54 2.31
C LYS A 323 21.73 -5.45 2.97
N SER A 324 21.49 -6.62 2.41
CA SER A 324 20.73 -7.68 3.05
C SER A 324 21.67 -8.82 3.43
N PHE A 325 21.42 -9.45 4.56
CA PHE A 325 22.20 -10.60 5.03
C PHE A 325 21.26 -11.67 5.59
N TRP A 326 21.67 -12.91 5.52
CA TRP A 326 20.91 -14.06 6.03
C TRP A 326 21.83 -15.13 6.60
N PHE A 327 21.22 -15.98 7.43
CA PHE A 327 21.92 -17.08 8.09
C PHE A 327 21.50 -18.41 7.47
N VAL A 328 22.51 -19.21 7.15
CA VAL A 328 22.34 -20.60 6.72
C VAL A 328 22.74 -21.52 7.87
N ASP A 329 21.82 -22.36 8.31
CA ASP A 329 22.01 -23.28 9.44
C ASP A 329 22.46 -24.66 8.91
N PHE A 330 23.63 -25.10 9.31
CA PHE A 330 24.22 -26.38 8.97
C PHE A 330 24.24 -27.37 10.15
N THR A 331 23.53 -27.09 11.22
CA THR A 331 23.54 -27.89 12.46
C THR A 331 23.26 -29.35 12.20
N ASP A 332 22.21 -29.65 11.41
CA ASP A 332 21.84 -31.04 11.10
C ASP A 332 22.92 -31.75 10.26
N PHE A 333 23.50 -31.03 9.32
CA PHE A 333 24.58 -31.57 8.48
C PHE A 333 25.83 -31.85 9.31
N ASN A 334 26.25 -30.94 10.15
CA ASN A 334 27.45 -31.12 10.98
C ASN A 334 27.25 -32.19 12.06
N ASN A 335 26.06 -32.28 12.63
CA ASN A 335 25.71 -33.38 13.55
C ASN A 335 25.78 -34.74 12.87
N LEU A 336 25.33 -34.84 11.63
CA LEU A 336 25.42 -36.05 10.86
C LEU A 336 26.87 -36.39 10.52
N LYS A 337 27.67 -35.38 10.14
CA LYS A 337 29.09 -35.54 9.88
C LYS A 337 29.86 -35.98 11.12
N ARG A 338 29.59 -35.40 12.30
CA ARG A 338 30.22 -35.81 13.59
C ARG A 338 29.85 -37.25 13.92
N LYS A 339 28.55 -37.63 13.81
CA LYS A 339 28.14 -39.03 14.01
C LYS A 339 28.87 -39.99 13.10
N LEU A 340 29.10 -39.61 11.83
CA LEU A 340 29.87 -40.45 10.89
C LEU A 340 31.34 -40.57 11.29
N ILE A 341 31.93 -39.53 11.84
CA ILE A 341 33.33 -39.55 12.34
C ILE A 341 33.41 -40.45 13.57
N ASP A 342 32.52 -40.26 14.55
CA ASP A 342 32.46 -41.07 15.79
C ASP A 342 32.27 -42.56 15.45
N MET A 343 31.36 -42.86 14.52
CA MET A 343 31.16 -44.26 14.03
C MET A 343 32.40 -44.84 13.31
N SER A 344 33.19 -44.00 12.66
CA SER A 344 34.43 -44.43 12.01
C SER A 344 35.54 -44.78 13.01
N GLU A 345 35.60 -44.09 14.13
CA GLU A 345 36.58 -44.34 15.20
C GLU A 345 36.26 -45.61 16.00
N ASP A 346 34.97 -45.90 16.24
CA ASP A 346 34.56 -47.14 16.96
C ASP A 346 34.85 -48.43 16.17
N MET A 347 35.01 -48.35 14.86
CA MET A 347 35.30 -49.48 13.98
C MET A 347 36.72 -50.03 14.08
N LEU A 348 37.58 -49.34 14.73
CA LEU A 348 38.98 -49.76 14.87
C LEU A 348 39.22 -50.75 16.01
N SER A 349 38.20 -51.11 16.77
CA SER A 349 38.30 -52.15 17.77
C SER A 349 38.16 -53.56 17.15
N GLU A 350 39.08 -54.45 17.46
CA GLU A 350 39.38 -55.69 16.74
C GLU A 350 38.27 -56.73 16.57
N ASN A 351 37.16 -56.71 17.32
CA ASN A 351 36.18 -57.82 17.28
C ASN A 351 34.80 -57.47 16.71
N GLU A 352 34.51 -56.20 16.41
CA GLU A 352 33.22 -55.77 15.89
C GLU A 352 33.27 -55.15 14.48
N LEU A 353 34.45 -55.30 13.84
CA LEU A 353 34.72 -54.63 12.56
C LEU A 353 33.68 -54.94 11.49
N LEU A 354 33.15 -56.16 11.43
CA LEU A 354 32.14 -56.57 10.43
C LEU A 354 30.75 -56.02 10.76
N LYS A 355 30.35 -55.94 12.03
CA LYS A 355 29.07 -55.34 12.44
C LYS A 355 29.12 -53.80 12.29
N ALA A 356 30.25 -53.23 12.72
CA ALA A 356 30.46 -51.78 12.61
C ALA A 356 30.55 -51.38 11.13
N LYS A 357 31.25 -52.19 10.28
CA LYS A 357 31.30 -51.95 8.84
C LYS A 357 29.90 -52.00 8.19
N SER A 358 29.08 -53.02 8.55
CA SER A 358 27.71 -53.12 8.05
C SER A 358 26.81 -51.98 8.52
N THR A 359 27.06 -51.48 9.74
CA THR A 359 26.30 -50.34 10.28
C THR A 359 26.73 -49.03 9.60
N LEU A 360 28.04 -48.85 9.41
CA LEU A 360 28.59 -47.71 8.68
C LEU A 360 28.10 -47.66 7.22
N GLU A 361 28.15 -48.85 6.55
CA GLU A 361 27.65 -48.93 5.19
C GLU A 361 26.16 -48.59 5.09
N LYS A 362 25.33 -48.99 6.07
CA LYS A 362 23.92 -48.61 6.15
C LYS A 362 23.73 -47.09 6.36
N ASP A 363 24.52 -46.52 7.23
CA ASP A 363 24.42 -45.08 7.52
C ASP A 363 24.98 -44.24 6.38
N MET A 364 26.07 -44.71 5.71
CA MET A 364 26.59 -44.06 4.52
C MET A 364 25.56 -44.06 3.35
N VAL A 365 24.89 -45.20 3.13
CA VAL A 365 23.81 -45.29 2.13
C VAL A 365 22.65 -44.33 2.48
N MET A 366 22.29 -44.23 3.75
CA MET A 366 21.23 -43.30 4.20
C MET A 366 21.62 -41.82 3.98
N VAL A 367 22.91 -41.51 4.21
CA VAL A 367 23.46 -40.17 3.91
C VAL A 367 23.51 -39.89 2.41
N GLU A 368 23.92 -40.87 1.63
CA GLU A 368 23.93 -40.75 0.16
C GLU A 368 22.52 -40.60 -0.38
N GLU A 369 21.57 -41.39 0.13
CA GLU A 369 20.14 -41.20 -0.18
C GLU A 369 19.64 -39.80 0.23
N GLN A 370 20.05 -39.33 1.40
CA GLN A 370 19.70 -37.96 1.83
C GLN A 370 20.39 -36.88 0.99
N LYS A 371 21.64 -37.13 0.57
CA LYS A 371 22.37 -36.24 -0.33
C LYS A 371 21.75 -36.24 -1.73
N GLU A 372 21.45 -37.41 -2.31
CA GLU A 372 20.70 -37.50 -3.56
C GLU A 372 19.34 -36.80 -3.49
N ILE A 373 18.64 -36.95 -2.37
CA ILE A 373 17.40 -36.23 -2.12
C ILE A 373 17.63 -34.73 -2.11
N ARG A 374 18.66 -34.27 -1.41
CA ARG A 374 19.01 -32.85 -1.32
C ARG A 374 19.43 -32.27 -2.66
N GLU A 375 20.28 -32.97 -3.39
CA GLU A 375 20.73 -32.61 -4.74
C GLU A 375 19.55 -32.61 -5.73
N HIS A 376 18.67 -33.60 -5.63
CA HIS A 376 17.45 -33.66 -6.45
C HIS A 376 16.53 -32.52 -6.17
N ILE A 377 16.29 -32.20 -4.88
CA ILE A 377 15.49 -31.02 -4.46
C ILE A 377 16.14 -29.73 -4.97
N HIS A 378 17.46 -29.62 -4.80
CA HIS A 378 18.19 -28.42 -5.22
C HIS A 378 18.15 -28.23 -6.75
N MET A 379 18.35 -29.29 -7.53
CA MET A 379 18.25 -29.22 -8.98
C MET A 379 16.83 -28.87 -9.44
N LYS A 380 15.83 -29.47 -8.81
CA LYS A 380 14.43 -29.24 -9.17
C LYS A 380 13.98 -27.82 -8.85
N LEU A 381 14.48 -27.25 -7.75
CA LEU A 381 14.13 -25.92 -7.27
C LEU A 381 15.13 -24.83 -7.67
N ARG A 382 16.17 -25.18 -8.44
CA ARG A 382 17.20 -24.23 -8.89
C ARG A 382 16.61 -22.96 -9.54
N PRO A 383 15.60 -23.06 -10.43
CA PRO A 383 15.01 -21.85 -11.02
C PRO A 383 14.37 -20.94 -9.96
N GLN A 384 13.76 -21.52 -8.94
CA GLN A 384 13.13 -20.79 -7.85
C GLN A 384 14.18 -20.15 -6.93
N PHE A 385 15.28 -20.87 -6.63
CA PHE A 385 16.41 -20.32 -5.89
C PHE A 385 17.08 -19.17 -6.66
N ASP A 386 17.30 -19.32 -7.96
CA ASP A 386 17.88 -18.28 -8.80
C ASP A 386 16.96 -17.06 -8.90
N GLN A 387 15.64 -17.27 -9.00
CA GLN A 387 14.65 -16.21 -8.92
C GLN A 387 14.65 -15.51 -7.56
N LEU A 388 14.67 -16.26 -6.47
CA LEU A 388 14.74 -15.73 -5.11
C LEU A 388 15.98 -14.86 -4.93
N LYS A 389 17.15 -15.38 -5.34
CA LYS A 389 18.41 -14.67 -5.32
C LYS A 389 18.35 -13.40 -6.18
N TYR A 390 17.82 -13.50 -7.39
CA TYR A 390 17.66 -12.34 -8.28
C TYR A 390 16.77 -11.26 -7.67
N ILE A 391 15.64 -11.65 -7.07
CA ILE A 391 14.72 -10.71 -6.42
C ILE A 391 15.43 -10.02 -5.26
N LEU A 392 16.13 -10.76 -4.38
CA LEU A 392 16.80 -10.22 -3.22
C LEU A 392 17.99 -9.30 -3.57
N LEU A 393 18.73 -9.63 -4.65
CA LEU A 393 19.84 -8.82 -5.13
C LEU A 393 19.39 -7.53 -5.85
N ASN A 394 18.16 -7.52 -6.38
CA ASN A 394 17.60 -6.42 -7.15
C ASN A 394 16.38 -5.78 -6.46
N LEU A 395 16.41 -5.70 -5.14
CA LEU A 395 15.39 -4.98 -4.39
C LEU A 395 15.50 -3.48 -4.67
N PRO A 396 14.40 -2.81 -5.06
CA PRO A 396 14.40 -1.37 -5.38
C PRO A 396 14.51 -0.51 -4.11
N GLU A 397 14.96 0.73 -4.28
CA GLU A 397 14.94 1.75 -3.21
C GLU A 397 13.53 2.28 -2.92
N ASP A 398 12.63 2.14 -3.88
CA ASP A 398 11.24 2.51 -3.76
C ASP A 398 10.52 1.56 -2.79
N GLU A 399 9.95 2.11 -1.74
CA GLU A 399 9.40 1.40 -0.58
C GLU A 399 8.23 0.48 -0.98
N GLU A 400 7.44 0.88 -1.98
CA GLU A 400 6.32 0.10 -2.53
C GLU A 400 6.82 -1.11 -3.34
N MET A 401 7.78 -0.88 -4.23
CA MET A 401 8.40 -1.95 -5.01
C MET A 401 9.20 -2.91 -4.15
N PHE A 402 9.84 -2.39 -3.12
CA PHE A 402 10.58 -3.19 -2.16
C PHE A 402 9.68 -4.21 -1.46
N GLU A 403 8.53 -3.77 -0.92
CA GLU A 403 7.60 -4.68 -0.23
C GLU A 403 7.04 -5.76 -1.17
N ILE A 404 6.67 -5.40 -2.39
CA ILE A 404 6.15 -6.36 -3.37
C ILE A 404 7.20 -7.40 -3.74
N LYS A 405 8.44 -6.96 -4.02
CA LYS A 405 9.52 -7.89 -4.32
C LYS A 405 9.87 -8.76 -3.14
N LEU A 406 9.85 -8.21 -1.93
CA LEU A 406 10.10 -8.96 -0.71
C LEU A 406 9.00 -9.99 -0.43
N LYS A 407 7.72 -9.65 -0.61
CA LYS A 407 6.60 -10.60 -0.56
C LYS A 407 6.79 -11.72 -1.57
N HIS A 408 7.18 -11.39 -2.80
CA HIS A 408 7.46 -12.40 -3.82
C HIS A 408 8.62 -13.32 -3.42
N ALA A 409 9.70 -12.78 -2.84
CA ALA A 409 10.81 -13.55 -2.32
C ALA A 409 10.35 -14.53 -1.22
N CYS A 410 9.52 -14.06 -0.29
CA CYS A 410 8.94 -14.90 0.76
C CYS A 410 8.05 -16.02 0.21
N PHE A 411 7.26 -15.76 -0.82
CA PHE A 411 6.48 -16.81 -1.49
C PHE A 411 7.35 -17.88 -2.10
N LEU A 412 8.42 -17.49 -2.78
CA LEU A 412 9.38 -18.44 -3.34
C LEU A 412 10.03 -19.27 -2.25
N ASP A 413 10.39 -18.67 -1.11
CA ASP A 413 10.97 -19.39 0.02
C ASP A 413 9.98 -20.39 0.62
N VAL A 414 8.74 -19.99 0.87
CA VAL A 414 7.70 -20.88 1.36
C VAL A 414 7.44 -22.03 0.38
N TYR A 415 7.36 -21.74 -0.91
CA TYR A 415 7.20 -22.77 -1.93
C TYR A 415 8.38 -23.76 -1.91
N ILE A 416 9.61 -23.25 -1.88
CA ILE A 416 10.84 -24.07 -1.82
C ILE A 416 10.81 -24.97 -0.59
N LYS A 417 10.50 -24.41 0.57
CA LYS A 417 10.43 -25.14 1.84
C LYS A 417 9.34 -26.22 1.85
N ARG A 418 8.14 -25.89 1.34
CA ARG A 418 7.04 -26.85 1.28
C ARG A 418 7.26 -27.97 0.28
N TYR A 419 7.75 -27.64 -0.90
CA TYR A 419 8.12 -28.65 -1.89
C TYR A 419 9.17 -29.60 -1.31
N SER A 420 10.21 -29.08 -0.67
CA SER A 420 11.26 -29.88 -0.05
C SER A 420 10.72 -30.81 1.04
N ASN A 421 9.86 -30.29 1.94
CA ASN A 421 9.26 -31.08 3.01
C ASN A 421 8.34 -32.19 2.48
N LEU A 422 7.48 -31.88 1.52
CA LEU A 422 6.58 -32.86 0.91
C LEU A 422 7.36 -33.94 0.17
N PHE A 423 8.42 -33.56 -0.54
CA PHE A 423 9.29 -34.49 -1.25
C PHE A 423 9.98 -35.44 -0.28
N LEU A 424 10.52 -34.95 0.85
CA LEU A 424 11.14 -35.78 1.89
C LEU A 424 10.15 -36.77 2.52
N ILE A 425 8.94 -36.33 2.80
CA ILE A 425 7.91 -37.20 3.37
C ILE A 425 7.47 -38.29 2.36
N THR A 426 7.28 -37.91 1.10
CA THR A 426 6.83 -38.84 0.05
C THR A 426 7.86 -39.87 -0.31
N LYS A 427 9.16 -39.56 -0.23
CA LYS A 427 10.23 -40.55 -0.55
C LYS A 427 10.35 -41.63 0.53
N ASN A 428 10.07 -41.27 1.80
CA ASN A 428 10.19 -42.22 2.95
C ASN A 428 8.90 -42.98 3.25
N LYS A 429 7.76 -42.57 2.70
CA LYS A 429 6.46 -43.23 2.91
C LYS A 429 5.77 -43.47 1.58
N LYS A 430 5.35 -44.71 1.30
CA LYS A 430 4.54 -45.03 0.09
C LYS A 430 3.17 -44.35 0.06
N THR A 431 2.70 -43.88 1.18
CA THR A 431 1.41 -43.18 1.34
C THR A 431 1.60 -41.98 2.24
N LEU A 432 1.05 -40.83 1.83
CA LEU A 432 1.02 -39.59 2.61
C LEU A 432 -0.24 -39.58 3.49
N ASN A 433 -0.08 -39.20 4.76
CA ASN A 433 -1.25 -38.97 5.61
C ASN A 433 -1.97 -37.70 5.12
N LEU A 434 -3.28 -37.80 4.91
CA LEU A 434 -4.13 -36.69 4.48
C LEU A 434 -4.01 -35.47 5.41
N ALA A 435 -3.80 -35.72 6.71
CA ALA A 435 -3.59 -34.65 7.70
C ALA A 435 -2.28 -33.87 7.47
N GLU A 436 -1.18 -34.52 7.09
CA GLU A 436 0.09 -33.88 6.79
C GLU A 436 -0.01 -33.04 5.48
N LEU A 437 -0.70 -33.58 4.47
CA LEU A 437 -0.97 -32.86 3.24
C LEU A 437 -1.85 -31.62 3.47
N LYS A 438 -2.92 -31.80 4.25
CA LYS A 438 -3.81 -30.70 4.65
C LYS A 438 -3.05 -29.61 5.40
N LEU A 439 -2.18 -29.97 6.36
CA LEU A 439 -1.37 -29.03 7.11
C LEU A 439 -0.44 -28.21 6.18
N ALA A 440 0.23 -28.90 5.23
CA ALA A 440 1.11 -28.24 4.25
C ALA A 440 0.35 -27.24 3.37
N PHE A 441 -0.86 -27.60 2.93
CA PHE A 441 -1.73 -26.70 2.18
C PHE A 441 -2.22 -25.54 3.03
N CYS A 442 -2.69 -25.78 4.28
CA CYS A 442 -3.14 -24.72 5.18
C CYS A 442 -2.05 -23.69 5.42
N GLU A 443 -0.82 -24.12 5.75
CA GLU A 443 0.29 -23.22 5.98
C GLU A 443 0.67 -22.42 4.71
N SER A 444 0.65 -23.04 3.52
CA SER A 444 0.91 -22.34 2.25
C SER A 444 -0.18 -21.29 1.97
N LEU A 445 -1.42 -21.62 2.28
CA LEU A 445 -2.56 -20.72 2.12
C LEU A 445 -2.54 -19.56 3.13
N ASP A 446 -2.04 -19.78 4.34
CA ASP A 446 -1.88 -18.71 5.33
C ASP A 446 -0.83 -17.67 4.86
N TYR A 447 0.23 -18.11 4.22
CA TYR A 447 1.18 -17.18 3.58
C TYR A 447 0.58 -16.42 2.40
N LEU A 448 -0.29 -17.06 1.61
CA LEU A 448 -1.03 -16.38 0.54
C LEU A 448 -2.00 -15.33 1.08
N LYS A 449 -2.62 -15.57 2.25
CA LYS A 449 -3.46 -14.56 2.94
C LYS A 449 -2.67 -13.30 3.34
N LEU A 450 -1.39 -13.45 3.71
CA LEU A 450 -0.51 -12.32 4.01
C LEU A 450 -0.27 -11.40 2.79
N SER A 451 -0.52 -11.91 1.58
CA SER A 451 -0.45 -11.16 0.33
C SER A 451 -1.83 -10.72 -0.20
N ASN A 452 -2.84 -10.67 0.68
CA ASN A 452 -4.21 -10.30 0.35
C ASN A 452 -4.93 -11.22 -0.66
N VAL A 453 -4.48 -12.47 -0.81
CA VAL A 453 -5.15 -13.50 -1.61
C VAL A 453 -6.09 -14.30 -0.69
N ASN A 454 -7.40 -14.22 -0.91
CA ASN A 454 -8.35 -15.07 -0.19
C ASN A 454 -8.24 -16.51 -0.66
N THR A 455 -7.82 -17.36 0.25
CA THR A 455 -7.66 -18.78 0.00
C THR A 455 -8.59 -19.59 0.92
N SER A 456 -9.26 -20.60 0.38
CA SER A 456 -10.02 -21.58 1.17
C SER A 456 -9.72 -22.99 0.66
N ILE A 457 -9.65 -23.95 1.58
CA ILE A 457 -9.65 -25.38 1.27
C ILE A 457 -11.06 -25.88 1.59
N ASN A 458 -11.77 -26.38 0.61
CA ASN A 458 -13.02 -27.10 0.77
C ASN A 458 -12.75 -28.58 1.05
#